data_310754aac2ed1e9802b75682c6e17619
#
_entry.id   310754aac2ed1e9802b75682c6e17619
#
_cell.length_a   1.000
_cell.length_b   1.000
_cell.length_c   1.000
_cell.angle_alpha   90.00
_cell.angle_beta   90.00
_cell.angle_gamma   90.00
#
_symmetry.space_group_name_H-M   'P 1'
#
loop_
_entity.id
_entity.type
_entity.pdbx_description
1 polymer ?
#
loop_
_entity_poly.entity_id
_entity_poly.type
_entity_poly.pdbx_seq_one_letter_code
_entity_poly.pdbx_strand_id
1 'polypeptide(L)'
;MKQFKLIAYTLSIILFVSCKNADNQNEYIASQFTDDNGYNFETVSNDPTGLRLYTLDNGLKVYLSQNKDEPTIQTFIPVRAGSNYDPKESTGLAHYLEHMVFKGTDKIATIDWEKEELLIAEISDLYEKHKAEPDADKKQVIYRQIDSLSYVASGYAVANEYDKMVSLLGASGTNAHTWYEETVYKNKIPANELDKWASLESERFGKLVLRLFHTELEAVYEEFNRGQDNDAWKANDEMMAALFPTHPYGQQSTIGTSEHLKNPSMVSINNYFDKYYVPNNMAVVLIGDIEFDKTIQKIDETFGKLEFKEVEHPVLPKEEPLNGISVREVLGPKNENVSIAFRTGGIGTDDEKYITLIDMILANSSAGLMDLNLNQKQLVQNATSSPFFQNDYGVLTFSGIPKADQSLDEVKDLMLEQAEKI
;
A
#
# COMPACT_ATOMS: atom_id res chain seq x y z
N MET A 1 -66.12 9.18 40.79
CA MET A 1 -65.18 10.21 40.26
C MET A 1 -63.81 10.21 40.98
N LYS A 2 -63.57 9.62 42.12
CA LYS A 2 -62.25 9.60 42.81
C LYS A 2 -61.30 8.45 42.37
N GLN A 3 -61.83 7.38 41.82
CA GLN A 3 -60.97 6.25 41.33
C GLN A 3 -60.37 6.44 39.97
N PHE A 4 -60.98 7.25 39.09
CA PHE A 4 -60.43 7.56 37.77
C PHE A 4 -59.24 8.53 37.81
N LYS A 5 -59.12 9.36 38.83
CA LYS A 5 -57.96 10.26 38.99
C LYS A 5 -56.70 9.60 39.46
N LEU A 6 -56.81 8.46 40.17
CA LEU A 6 -55.66 7.72 40.72
C LEU A 6 -54.98 6.86 39.63
N ILE A 7 -55.75 6.36 38.65
CA ILE A 7 -55.23 5.57 37.52
C ILE A 7 -54.50 6.46 36.53
N ALA A 8 -54.95 7.71 36.31
CA ALA A 8 -54.29 8.68 35.46
C ALA A 8 -52.92 9.14 36.00
N TYR A 9 -52.75 9.23 37.32
CA TYR A 9 -51.46 9.59 37.95
C TYR A 9 -50.45 8.45 37.94
N THR A 10 -50.88 7.20 38.05
CA THR A 10 -49.99 6.03 37.98
C THR A 10 -49.52 5.74 36.56
N LEU A 11 -50.34 6.03 35.54
CA LEU A 11 -49.92 5.89 34.12
C LEU A 11 -48.92 6.97 33.67
N SER A 12 -49.02 8.19 34.25
CA SER A 12 -48.07 9.27 33.95
C SER A 12 -46.69 9.07 34.58
N ILE A 13 -46.59 8.31 35.68
CA ILE A 13 -45.31 8.02 36.34
C ILE A 13 -44.56 6.88 35.60
N ILE A 14 -45.30 5.95 34.99
CA ILE A 14 -44.68 4.84 34.20
C ILE A 14 -44.10 5.34 32.86
N LEU A 15 -44.60 6.43 32.30
CA LEU A 15 -44.09 7.03 31.06
C LEU A 15 -42.80 7.85 31.24
N PHE A 16 -42.43 8.22 32.47
CA PHE A 16 -41.19 8.95 32.76
C PHE A 16 -39.99 8.07 33.16
N VAL A 17 -40.20 6.76 33.38
CA VAL A 17 -39.10 5.80 33.72
C VAL A 17 -38.57 5.08 32.49
N SER A 18 -39.19 5.23 31.31
CA SER A 18 -38.80 4.54 30.08
C SER A 18 -37.77 5.29 29.19
N CYS A 19 -37.25 6.44 29.64
CA CYS A 19 -36.26 7.20 28.88
C CYS A 19 -34.94 7.40 29.60
N LYS A 20 -34.50 6.42 30.37
CA LYS A 20 -33.17 6.47 31.03
C LYS A 20 -32.43 5.14 30.99
N ASN A 21 -32.35 4.47 29.87
CA ASN A 21 -31.36 3.41 29.63
C ASN A 21 -31.28 3.08 28.12
N ALA A 22 -31.14 4.08 27.27
CA ALA A 22 -30.84 3.91 25.84
C ALA A 22 -29.57 4.67 25.42
N ASP A 23 -28.67 4.87 26.38
CA ASP A 23 -27.35 5.44 26.07
C ASP A 23 -26.30 4.61 26.77
N ASN A 24 -25.63 3.72 26.03
CA ASN A 24 -24.24 3.24 26.18
C ASN A 24 -23.99 1.91 25.45
N GLN A 25 -24.71 1.58 24.36
CA GLN A 25 -24.44 0.34 23.60
C GLN A 25 -23.50 0.52 22.42
N ASN A 26 -23.00 1.72 22.12
CA ASN A 26 -22.16 1.99 20.93
C ASN A 26 -20.84 2.72 21.24
N GLU A 27 -20.31 2.60 22.44
CA GLU A 27 -19.00 3.19 22.71
C GLU A 27 -17.90 2.18 22.35
N TYR A 28 -17.04 2.53 21.38
CA TYR A 28 -15.86 1.76 21.01
C TYR A 28 -14.72 2.08 21.97
N ILE A 29 -14.50 1.18 22.95
CA ILE A 29 -13.49 1.36 23.99
C ILE A 29 -12.35 0.36 23.74
N ALA A 30 -11.14 0.87 23.52
CA ALA A 30 -9.93 0.06 23.48
C ALA A 30 -9.61 -0.47 24.88
N SER A 31 -9.33 -1.75 25.00
CA SER A 31 -9.00 -2.43 26.25
C SER A 31 -7.86 -3.42 26.04
N GLN A 32 -7.04 -3.61 27.08
CA GLN A 32 -5.94 -4.55 27.07
C GLN A 32 -6.29 -5.78 27.90
N PHE A 33 -5.87 -6.95 27.41
CA PHE A 33 -6.06 -8.24 28.02
C PHE A 33 -4.79 -9.08 27.88
N THR A 34 -4.72 -10.17 28.64
CA THR A 34 -3.68 -11.20 28.51
C THR A 34 -4.39 -12.51 28.19
N ASP A 35 -3.89 -13.25 27.20
CA ASP A 35 -4.42 -14.58 26.86
C ASP A 35 -3.89 -15.67 27.82
N ASP A 36 -4.37 -16.90 27.64
CA ASP A 36 -4.01 -18.04 28.50
C ASP A 36 -2.53 -18.44 28.38
N ASN A 37 -1.84 -18.04 27.32
CA ASN A 37 -0.40 -18.28 27.08
C ASN A 37 0.49 -17.12 27.57
N GLY A 38 -0.12 -16.03 28.07
CA GLY A 38 0.60 -14.88 28.61
C GLY A 38 0.88 -13.76 27.61
N TYR A 39 0.34 -13.83 26.38
CA TYR A 39 0.47 -12.76 25.40
C TYR A 39 -0.51 -11.64 25.68
N ASN A 40 -0.03 -10.40 25.72
CA ASN A 40 -0.86 -9.22 25.87
C ASN A 40 -1.45 -8.81 24.52
N PHE A 41 -2.73 -8.49 24.50
CA PHE A 41 -3.40 -7.98 23.29
C PHE A 41 -4.34 -6.82 23.61
N GLU A 42 -4.56 -5.99 22.61
CA GLU A 42 -5.56 -4.93 22.60
C GLU A 42 -6.77 -5.38 21.77
N THR A 43 -7.96 -4.99 22.19
CA THR A 43 -9.19 -5.17 21.42
C THR A 43 -10.13 -3.99 21.67
N VAL A 44 -11.13 -3.81 20.80
CA VAL A 44 -12.09 -2.72 20.91
C VAL A 44 -13.48 -3.31 21.20
N SER A 45 -14.17 -2.77 22.22
CA SER A 45 -15.55 -3.17 22.50
C SER A 45 -16.46 -2.89 21.30
N ASN A 46 -17.44 -3.76 21.07
CA ASN A 46 -18.38 -3.66 19.96
C ASN A 46 -17.75 -3.69 18.54
N ASP A 47 -16.48 -4.05 18.41
CA ASP A 47 -15.87 -4.32 17.12
C ASP A 47 -16.45 -5.63 16.53
N PRO A 48 -17.19 -5.58 15.40
CA PRO A 48 -17.80 -6.76 14.80
C PRO A 48 -16.76 -7.74 14.22
N THR A 49 -15.53 -7.31 14.03
CA THR A 49 -14.44 -8.15 13.48
C THR A 49 -13.77 -8.99 14.58
N GLY A 50 -14.00 -8.67 15.84
CA GLY A 50 -13.36 -9.34 16.98
C GLY A 50 -11.83 -9.25 16.96
N LEU A 51 -11.29 -8.18 16.38
CA LEU A 51 -9.86 -7.98 16.21
C LEU A 51 -9.10 -8.03 17.54
N ARG A 52 -7.99 -8.78 17.55
CA ARG A 52 -6.96 -8.72 18.59
C ARG A 52 -5.65 -8.21 17.99
N LEU A 53 -5.07 -7.18 18.60
CA LEU A 53 -3.76 -6.64 18.27
C LEU A 53 -2.74 -7.06 19.32
N TYR A 54 -1.81 -7.90 18.92
CA TYR A 54 -0.66 -8.28 19.75
C TYR A 54 0.59 -7.48 19.34
N THR A 55 1.50 -7.30 20.28
CA THR A 55 2.83 -6.75 20.01
C THR A 55 3.85 -7.70 20.62
N LEU A 56 4.68 -8.32 19.77
CA LEU A 56 5.73 -9.24 20.22
C LEU A 56 6.93 -8.49 20.82
N ASP A 57 7.81 -9.19 21.53
CA ASP A 57 8.98 -8.59 22.19
C ASP A 57 9.94 -7.90 21.22
N ASN A 58 10.00 -8.37 19.97
CA ASN A 58 10.77 -7.73 18.91
C ASN A 58 10.05 -6.55 18.22
N GLY A 59 8.90 -6.12 18.75
CA GLY A 59 8.12 -5.00 18.26
C GLY A 59 7.18 -5.30 17.08
N LEU A 60 7.15 -6.55 16.59
CA LEU A 60 6.22 -6.95 15.52
C LEU A 60 4.77 -6.83 15.99
N LYS A 61 3.94 -6.17 15.19
CA LYS A 61 2.51 -6.11 15.42
C LYS A 61 1.80 -7.25 14.71
N VAL A 62 0.92 -7.96 15.44
CA VAL A 62 0.15 -9.07 14.89
C VAL A 62 -1.34 -8.79 15.06
N TYR A 63 -2.03 -8.62 13.95
CA TYR A 63 -3.47 -8.37 13.89
C TYR A 63 -4.18 -9.68 13.56
N LEU A 64 -5.03 -10.15 14.45
CA LEU A 64 -5.77 -11.39 14.31
C LEU A 64 -7.27 -11.14 14.35
N SER A 65 -7.99 -11.58 13.31
CA SER A 65 -9.45 -11.57 13.27
C SER A 65 -9.97 -12.94 12.86
N GLN A 66 -10.84 -13.52 13.71
CA GLN A 66 -11.37 -14.86 13.48
C GLN A 66 -12.67 -14.82 12.67
N ASN A 67 -12.67 -15.56 11.55
CA ASN A 67 -13.87 -15.88 10.77
C ASN A 67 -13.80 -17.36 10.32
N LYS A 68 -14.76 -18.18 10.77
CA LYS A 68 -14.79 -19.62 10.50
C LYS A 68 -15.74 -20.02 9.38
N ASP A 69 -16.25 -19.08 8.58
CA ASP A 69 -17.17 -19.35 7.48
C ASP A 69 -16.49 -20.15 6.35
N GLU A 70 -15.19 -19.94 6.13
CA GLU A 70 -14.37 -20.70 5.19
C GLU A 70 -13.12 -21.25 5.88
N PRO A 71 -12.60 -22.44 5.53
CA PRO A 71 -11.40 -23.02 6.11
C PRO A 71 -10.13 -22.41 5.50
N THR A 72 -10.08 -21.09 5.39
CA THR A 72 -8.99 -20.33 4.77
C THR A 72 -8.58 -19.15 5.65
N ILE A 73 -7.34 -18.69 5.47
CA ILE A 73 -6.79 -17.51 6.11
C ILE A 73 -6.34 -16.55 5.02
N GLN A 74 -6.85 -15.32 5.05
CA GLN A 74 -6.28 -14.21 4.30
C GLN A 74 -5.13 -13.63 5.11
N THR A 75 -3.95 -13.52 4.49
CA THR A 75 -2.75 -13.01 5.13
C THR A 75 -2.27 -11.74 4.47
N PHE A 76 -1.74 -10.80 5.28
CA PHE A 76 -1.00 -9.64 4.81
C PHE A 76 0.23 -9.45 5.68
N ILE A 77 1.34 -9.07 5.04
CA ILE A 77 2.56 -8.62 5.70
C ILE A 77 2.87 -7.21 5.19
N PRO A 78 2.31 -6.16 5.81
CA PRO A 78 2.66 -4.79 5.49
C PRO A 78 4.01 -4.43 6.10
N VAL A 79 4.82 -3.72 5.32
CA VAL A 79 6.05 -3.05 5.72
C VAL A 79 5.78 -1.54 5.63
N ARG A 80 6.05 -0.79 6.69
CA ARG A 80 5.87 0.66 6.73
C ARG A 80 7.01 1.39 6.02
N ALA A 81 7.17 1.09 4.74
CA ALA A 81 8.14 1.68 3.84
C ALA A 81 7.69 1.51 2.39
N GLY A 82 7.76 2.57 1.62
CA GLY A 82 7.40 2.64 0.21
C GLY A 82 8.26 3.67 -0.50
N SER A 83 7.85 4.09 -1.70
CA SER A 83 8.65 4.95 -2.57
C SER A 83 9.00 6.32 -1.97
N ASN A 84 8.29 6.81 -0.95
CA ASN A 84 8.64 8.04 -0.24
C ASN A 84 10.04 8.00 0.40
N TYR A 85 10.54 6.81 0.67
CA TYR A 85 11.84 6.60 1.31
C TYR A 85 12.93 6.17 0.34
N ASP A 86 12.62 6.12 -0.94
CA ASP A 86 13.62 5.91 -1.98
C ASP A 86 14.66 7.03 -1.95
N PRO A 87 15.95 6.73 -2.12
CA PRO A 87 16.95 7.76 -2.37
C PRO A 87 16.57 8.55 -3.63
N LYS A 88 16.72 9.89 -3.58
CA LYS A 88 16.36 10.77 -4.72
C LYS A 88 17.07 10.41 -6.02
N GLU A 89 18.27 9.83 -5.90
CA GLU A 89 19.10 9.35 -7.01
C GLU A 89 18.84 7.88 -7.40
N SER A 90 17.81 7.25 -6.82
CA SER A 90 17.47 5.83 -7.05
C SER A 90 16.00 5.56 -6.78
N THR A 91 15.11 6.30 -7.45
CA THR A 91 13.65 6.12 -7.32
C THR A 91 13.21 4.81 -7.99
N GLY A 92 12.11 4.22 -7.51
CA GLY A 92 11.63 2.89 -7.91
C GLY A 92 12.30 1.75 -7.15
N LEU A 93 13.15 2.08 -6.15
CA LEU A 93 13.91 1.11 -5.38
C LEU A 93 13.01 0.24 -4.50
N ALA A 94 12.05 0.83 -3.81
CA ALA A 94 11.10 0.09 -2.96
C ALA A 94 10.28 -0.91 -3.78
N HIS A 95 9.81 -0.52 -4.96
CA HIS A 95 9.07 -1.40 -5.87
C HIS A 95 9.96 -2.52 -6.43
N TYR A 96 11.18 -2.20 -6.82
CA TYR A 96 12.13 -3.21 -7.27
C TYR A 96 12.47 -4.21 -6.14
N LEU A 97 12.64 -3.74 -4.90
CA LEU A 97 12.82 -4.61 -3.74
C LEU A 97 11.63 -5.54 -3.53
N GLU A 98 10.39 -5.05 -3.73
CA GLU A 98 9.19 -5.88 -3.67
C GLU A 98 9.35 -7.13 -4.55
N HIS A 99 9.76 -6.96 -5.81
CA HIS A 99 10.01 -8.06 -6.74
C HIS A 99 11.13 -8.98 -6.25
N MET A 100 12.19 -8.42 -5.67
CA MET A 100 13.33 -9.20 -5.23
C MET A 100 13.04 -10.09 -4.02
N VAL A 101 12.12 -9.70 -3.14
CA VAL A 101 11.71 -10.51 -1.98
C VAL A 101 11.06 -11.84 -2.41
N PHE A 102 10.57 -11.98 -3.64
CA PHE A 102 10.06 -13.25 -4.19
C PHE A 102 11.15 -14.20 -4.74
N LYS A 103 12.41 -13.78 -4.78
CA LYS A 103 13.48 -14.56 -5.42
C LYS A 103 14.16 -15.56 -4.49
N GLY A 104 13.69 -15.69 -3.24
CA GLY A 104 14.20 -16.64 -2.26
C GLY A 104 15.28 -16.07 -1.34
N THR A 105 15.95 -16.98 -0.62
CA THR A 105 16.93 -16.68 0.42
C THR A 105 18.24 -17.44 0.18
N ASP A 106 19.15 -17.43 1.12
CA ASP A 106 20.36 -18.28 1.10
C ASP A 106 20.06 -19.79 1.27
N LYS A 107 18.80 -20.15 1.63
CA LYS A 107 18.33 -21.53 1.81
C LYS A 107 17.27 -21.94 0.79
N ILE A 108 16.56 -20.97 0.23
CA ILE A 108 15.44 -21.17 -0.69
C ILE A 108 15.83 -20.62 -2.06
N ALA A 109 15.50 -21.34 -3.13
CA ALA A 109 15.74 -20.98 -4.52
C ALA A 109 17.23 -20.98 -4.94
N THR A 110 18.09 -21.68 -4.24
CA THR A 110 19.51 -21.91 -4.59
C THR A 110 19.84 -23.39 -4.69
N ILE A 111 20.71 -23.76 -5.63
CA ILE A 111 21.27 -25.10 -5.77
C ILE A 111 22.57 -25.21 -4.97
N ASP A 112 23.37 -24.15 -4.93
CA ASP A 112 24.68 -24.09 -4.27
C ASP A 112 24.93 -22.62 -3.86
N TRP A 113 24.53 -22.29 -2.63
CA TRP A 113 24.63 -20.91 -2.13
C TRP A 113 26.06 -20.42 -2.05
N GLU A 114 27.02 -21.26 -1.61
CA GLU A 114 28.42 -20.85 -1.44
C GLU A 114 29.04 -20.34 -2.76
N LYS A 115 28.63 -20.91 -3.90
CA LYS A 115 29.08 -20.46 -5.21
C LYS A 115 28.26 -19.29 -5.73
N GLU A 116 26.95 -19.32 -5.50
CA GLU A 116 26.05 -18.27 -5.96
C GLU A 116 26.36 -16.93 -5.27
N GLU A 117 26.61 -16.92 -3.96
CA GLU A 117 26.93 -15.72 -3.18
C GLU A 117 28.11 -14.94 -3.76
N LEU A 118 29.18 -15.64 -4.14
CA LEU A 118 30.37 -15.01 -4.73
C LEU A 118 30.07 -14.32 -6.05
N LEU A 119 29.23 -14.94 -6.89
CA LEU A 119 28.80 -14.34 -8.16
C LEU A 119 27.89 -13.14 -7.96
N ILE A 120 26.94 -13.23 -7.02
CA ILE A 120 26.04 -12.11 -6.66
C ILE A 120 26.85 -10.92 -6.14
N ALA A 121 27.86 -11.15 -5.30
CA ALA A 121 28.74 -10.11 -4.80
C ALA A 121 29.52 -9.42 -5.94
N GLU A 122 30.10 -10.19 -6.87
CA GLU A 122 30.81 -9.63 -8.04
C GLU A 122 29.85 -8.85 -8.97
N ILE A 123 28.63 -9.34 -9.20
CA ILE A 123 27.59 -8.64 -9.96
C ILE A 123 27.24 -7.33 -9.28
N SER A 124 27.08 -7.33 -7.96
CA SER A 124 26.81 -6.11 -7.18
C SER A 124 27.91 -5.07 -7.36
N ASP A 125 29.17 -5.46 -7.26
CA ASP A 125 30.32 -4.57 -7.49
C ASP A 125 30.35 -4.01 -8.91
N LEU A 126 29.96 -4.80 -9.90
CA LEU A 126 29.86 -4.34 -11.29
C LEU A 126 28.72 -3.34 -11.50
N TYR A 127 27.59 -3.52 -10.84
CA TYR A 127 26.50 -2.53 -10.90
C TYR A 127 26.92 -1.18 -10.31
N GLU A 128 27.64 -1.17 -9.18
CA GLU A 128 28.17 0.08 -8.61
C GLU A 128 29.20 0.75 -9.56
N LYS A 129 30.07 -0.03 -10.19
CA LYS A 129 30.99 0.49 -11.22
C LYS A 129 30.25 1.02 -12.44
N HIS A 130 29.22 0.32 -12.89
CA HIS A 130 28.37 0.74 -14.01
C HIS A 130 27.68 2.07 -13.70
N LYS A 131 27.10 2.20 -12.49
CA LYS A 131 26.42 3.42 -12.04
C LYS A 131 27.39 4.61 -12.00
N ALA A 132 28.61 4.40 -11.55
CA ALA A 132 29.63 5.44 -11.40
C ALA A 132 30.35 5.81 -12.71
N GLU A 133 30.28 5.00 -13.77
CA GLU A 133 31.03 5.22 -15.02
C GLU A 133 30.32 6.25 -15.91
N PRO A 134 30.95 7.41 -16.21
CA PRO A 134 30.35 8.42 -17.07
C PRO A 134 30.53 8.15 -18.57
N ASP A 135 31.52 7.34 -18.96
CA ASP A 135 31.81 7.01 -20.35
C ASP A 135 30.89 5.92 -20.88
N ALA A 136 30.09 6.21 -21.88
CA ALA A 136 29.07 5.32 -22.43
C ALA A 136 29.63 4.00 -22.97
N ASP A 137 30.80 4.04 -23.64
CA ASP A 137 31.42 2.84 -24.21
C ASP A 137 31.93 1.91 -23.10
N LYS A 138 32.58 2.47 -22.08
CA LYS A 138 33.04 1.71 -20.92
C LYS A 138 31.83 1.16 -20.12
N LYS A 139 30.81 1.96 -19.94
CA LYS A 139 29.55 1.54 -19.31
C LYS A 139 28.95 0.33 -20.02
N GLN A 140 28.92 0.33 -21.34
CA GLN A 140 28.46 -0.81 -22.12
C GLN A 140 29.35 -2.06 -21.95
N VAL A 141 30.66 -1.88 -21.78
CA VAL A 141 31.57 -3.01 -21.50
C VAL A 141 31.26 -3.63 -20.15
N ILE A 142 31.07 -2.81 -19.10
CA ILE A 142 30.69 -3.27 -17.76
C ILE A 142 29.32 -3.99 -17.80
N TYR A 143 28.35 -3.44 -18.54
CA TYR A 143 27.03 -4.06 -18.68
C TYR A 143 27.10 -5.47 -19.29
N ARG A 144 27.95 -5.69 -20.29
CA ARG A 144 28.18 -7.04 -20.86
C ARG A 144 28.84 -8.00 -19.84
N GLN A 145 29.67 -7.50 -18.93
CA GLN A 145 30.23 -8.32 -17.84
C GLN A 145 29.14 -8.71 -16.87
N ILE A 146 28.25 -7.76 -16.47
CA ILE A 146 27.07 -8.02 -15.63
C ILE A 146 26.21 -9.11 -16.28
N ASP A 147 25.87 -8.98 -17.55
CA ASP A 147 25.05 -9.95 -18.28
C ASP A 147 25.70 -11.35 -18.28
N SER A 148 26.99 -11.44 -18.60
CA SER A 148 27.71 -12.71 -18.62
C SER A 148 27.76 -13.38 -17.25
N LEU A 149 28.02 -12.63 -16.17
CA LEU A 149 28.06 -13.17 -14.81
C LEU A 149 26.67 -13.53 -14.31
N SER A 150 25.66 -12.72 -14.64
CA SER A 150 24.26 -13.00 -14.30
C SER A 150 23.78 -14.29 -14.94
N TYR A 151 24.19 -14.56 -16.18
CA TYR A 151 23.93 -15.83 -16.85
C TYR A 151 24.58 -17.02 -16.09
N VAL A 152 25.83 -16.89 -15.64
CA VAL A 152 26.48 -17.94 -14.84
C VAL A 152 25.79 -18.13 -13.51
N ALA A 153 25.45 -17.03 -12.80
CA ALA A 153 24.76 -17.07 -11.51
C ALA A 153 23.38 -17.72 -11.61
N SER A 154 22.66 -17.47 -12.73
CA SER A 154 21.34 -18.07 -12.97
C SER A 154 21.37 -19.61 -13.01
N GLY A 155 22.52 -20.21 -13.29
CA GLY A 155 22.72 -21.66 -13.24
C GLY A 155 22.64 -22.24 -11.83
N TYR A 156 22.77 -21.42 -10.80
CA TYR A 156 22.61 -21.82 -9.39
C TYR A 156 21.20 -21.48 -8.84
N ALA A 157 20.42 -20.69 -9.56
CA ALA A 157 19.08 -20.28 -9.14
C ALA A 157 18.02 -21.34 -9.48
N VAL A 158 17.08 -21.56 -8.55
CA VAL A 158 15.83 -22.27 -8.82
C VAL A 158 14.72 -21.24 -9.03
N ALA A 159 14.48 -20.92 -10.29
CA ALA A 159 13.49 -19.90 -10.64
C ALA A 159 12.08 -20.25 -10.14
N ASN A 160 11.38 -19.25 -9.60
CA ASN A 160 9.99 -19.33 -9.13
C ASN A 160 9.77 -20.40 -8.05
N GLU A 161 10.80 -20.70 -7.23
CA GLU A 161 10.66 -21.71 -6.18
C GLU A 161 9.66 -21.28 -5.10
N TYR A 162 9.68 -20.01 -4.70
CA TYR A 162 8.68 -19.46 -3.76
C TYR A 162 7.24 -19.67 -4.28
N ASP A 163 6.96 -19.34 -5.54
CA ASP A 163 5.64 -19.52 -6.14
C ASP A 163 5.20 -21.00 -6.14
N LYS A 164 6.16 -21.92 -6.40
CA LYS A 164 5.90 -23.35 -6.32
C LYS A 164 5.63 -23.79 -4.88
N MET A 165 6.36 -23.27 -3.90
CA MET A 165 6.18 -23.61 -2.48
C MET A 165 4.79 -23.15 -1.99
N VAL A 166 4.41 -21.89 -2.23
CA VAL A 166 3.09 -21.38 -1.81
C VAL A 166 1.95 -22.08 -2.56
N SER A 167 2.14 -22.42 -3.84
CA SER A 167 1.17 -23.21 -4.61
C SER A 167 0.99 -24.63 -4.04
N LEU A 168 2.05 -25.27 -3.59
CA LEU A 168 2.00 -26.58 -2.93
C LEU A 168 1.29 -26.53 -1.56
N LEU A 169 1.32 -25.38 -0.86
CA LEU A 169 0.48 -25.15 0.31
C LEU A 169 -1.01 -24.99 -0.05
N GLY A 170 -1.35 -24.83 -1.32
CA GLY A 170 -2.71 -24.50 -1.76
C GLY A 170 -3.05 -23.00 -1.65
N ALA A 171 -2.04 -22.16 -1.59
CA ALA A 171 -2.24 -20.72 -1.57
C ALA A 171 -2.84 -20.19 -2.88
N SER A 172 -3.62 -19.14 -2.78
CA SER A 172 -4.17 -18.39 -3.91
C SER A 172 -4.06 -16.90 -3.66
N GLY A 173 -4.20 -16.08 -4.70
CA GLY A 173 -4.13 -14.63 -4.57
C GLY A 173 -2.78 -14.13 -4.06
N THR A 174 -1.71 -14.91 -4.23
CA THR A 174 -0.33 -14.49 -3.92
C THR A 174 0.01 -13.29 -4.77
N ASN A 175 0.32 -12.18 -4.11
CA ASN A 175 0.65 -10.92 -4.75
C ASN A 175 1.35 -9.99 -3.77
N ALA A 176 1.87 -8.87 -4.27
CA ALA A 176 2.31 -7.75 -3.46
C ALA A 176 1.96 -6.43 -4.15
N HIS A 177 2.14 -5.34 -3.45
CA HIS A 177 2.12 -4.00 -4.03
C HIS A 177 3.01 -3.07 -3.22
N THR A 178 3.61 -2.12 -3.89
CA THR A 178 4.32 -0.99 -3.30
C THR A 178 3.55 0.29 -3.59
N TRP A 179 3.39 1.12 -2.56
CA TRP A 179 2.83 2.44 -2.66
C TRP A 179 3.81 3.49 -2.11
N TYR A 180 3.38 4.72 -1.94
CA TYR A 180 4.26 5.78 -1.41
C TYR A 180 4.79 5.47 -0.01
N GLU A 181 3.98 4.87 0.87
CA GLU A 181 4.25 4.74 2.30
C GLU A 181 4.34 3.31 2.80
N GLU A 182 4.00 2.35 1.95
CA GLU A 182 3.95 0.94 2.31
C GLU A 182 4.34 0.01 1.16
N THR A 183 4.79 -1.19 1.55
CA THR A 183 4.86 -2.36 0.68
C THR A 183 4.13 -3.50 1.39
N VAL A 184 3.17 -4.14 0.71
CA VAL A 184 2.31 -5.16 1.32
C VAL A 184 2.37 -6.45 0.52
N TYR A 185 2.65 -7.56 1.20
CA TYR A 185 2.66 -8.92 0.64
C TYR A 185 1.43 -9.67 1.13
N LYS A 186 0.78 -10.45 0.27
CA LYS A 186 -0.47 -11.14 0.61
C LYS A 186 -0.57 -12.55 0.02
N ASN A 187 -1.26 -13.41 0.78
CA ASN A 187 -1.67 -14.75 0.33
C ASN A 187 -3.08 -15.04 0.88
N LYS A 188 -3.82 -15.95 0.24
CA LYS A 188 -4.94 -16.66 0.84
C LYS A 188 -4.55 -18.13 0.94
N ILE A 189 -4.43 -18.66 2.15
CA ILE A 189 -3.97 -20.03 2.41
C ILE A 189 -5.06 -20.89 3.04
N PRO A 190 -5.03 -22.23 2.88
CA PRO A 190 -5.80 -23.13 3.73
C PRO A 190 -5.40 -23.00 5.20
N ALA A 191 -6.37 -23.03 6.11
CA ALA A 191 -6.13 -22.78 7.55
C ALA A 191 -5.15 -23.79 8.18
N ASN A 192 -5.12 -25.03 7.71
CA ASN A 192 -4.20 -26.08 8.18
C ASN A 192 -2.75 -25.89 7.73
N GLU A 193 -2.46 -24.96 6.84
CA GLU A 193 -1.12 -24.69 6.32
C GLU A 193 -0.43 -23.47 6.98
N LEU A 194 -1.05 -22.87 8.00
CA LEU A 194 -0.54 -21.70 8.70
C LEU A 194 0.91 -21.88 9.18
N ASP A 195 1.23 -23.03 9.76
CA ASP A 195 2.56 -23.33 10.31
C ASP A 195 3.66 -23.29 9.25
N LYS A 196 3.39 -23.88 8.09
CA LYS A 196 4.33 -23.88 6.96
C LYS A 196 4.46 -22.52 6.32
N TRP A 197 3.32 -21.81 6.16
CA TRP A 197 3.30 -20.45 5.65
C TRP A 197 4.11 -19.51 6.56
N ALA A 198 3.88 -19.54 7.87
CA ALA A 198 4.59 -18.69 8.82
C ALA A 198 6.10 -18.96 8.80
N SER A 199 6.51 -20.22 8.67
CA SER A 199 7.92 -20.61 8.56
C SER A 199 8.55 -20.14 7.26
N LEU A 200 7.85 -20.24 6.13
CA LEU A 200 8.31 -19.78 4.83
C LEU A 200 8.45 -18.24 4.79
N GLU A 201 7.41 -17.54 5.26
CA GLU A 201 7.42 -16.08 5.24
C GLU A 201 8.46 -15.49 6.20
N SER A 202 8.59 -16.04 7.43
CA SER A 202 9.61 -15.56 8.37
C SER A 202 11.03 -15.75 7.84
N GLU A 203 11.31 -16.82 7.10
CA GLU A 203 12.59 -17.03 6.42
C GLU A 203 12.81 -15.97 5.33
N ARG A 204 11.79 -15.73 4.48
CA ARG A 204 11.84 -14.79 3.38
C ARG A 204 12.07 -13.34 3.83
N PHE A 205 11.42 -12.93 4.92
CA PHE A 205 11.60 -11.60 5.51
C PHE A 205 12.86 -11.50 6.40
N GLY A 206 13.46 -12.61 6.77
CA GLY A 206 14.68 -12.64 7.55
C GLY A 206 15.97 -12.51 6.74
N LYS A 207 15.94 -12.82 5.44
CA LYS A 207 17.14 -12.83 4.59
C LYS A 207 16.83 -12.50 3.14
N LEU A 208 17.29 -11.34 2.68
CA LEU A 208 17.22 -10.94 1.27
C LEU A 208 18.41 -11.53 0.50
N VAL A 209 18.14 -12.10 -0.67
CA VAL A 209 19.14 -12.45 -1.68
C VAL A 209 18.70 -11.87 -3.02
N LEU A 210 19.53 -11.01 -3.60
CA LEU A 210 19.26 -10.35 -4.88
C LEU A 210 19.58 -11.28 -6.06
N ARG A 211 18.95 -12.44 -6.07
CA ARG A 211 19.05 -13.50 -7.09
C ARG A 211 18.28 -13.11 -8.34
N LEU A 212 18.81 -13.44 -9.52
CA LEU A 212 18.20 -13.11 -10.81
C LEU A 212 17.93 -11.60 -11.00
N PHE A 213 18.71 -10.78 -10.32
CA PHE A 213 18.55 -9.33 -10.30
C PHE A 213 18.49 -8.73 -11.71
N HIS A 214 19.39 -9.13 -12.58
CA HIS A 214 19.45 -8.62 -13.96
C HIS A 214 18.18 -8.93 -14.75
N THR A 215 17.66 -10.15 -14.66
CA THR A 215 16.43 -10.57 -15.32
C THR A 215 15.21 -9.81 -14.79
N GLU A 216 15.16 -9.60 -13.49
CA GLU A 216 14.05 -8.89 -12.85
C GLU A 216 14.05 -7.39 -13.17
N LEU A 217 15.23 -6.82 -13.37
CA LEU A 217 15.37 -5.45 -13.85
C LEU A 217 14.66 -5.25 -15.20
N GLU A 218 14.80 -6.21 -16.11
CA GLU A 218 14.11 -6.16 -17.41
C GLU A 218 12.58 -6.20 -17.23
N ALA A 219 12.07 -7.02 -16.30
CA ALA A 219 10.64 -7.08 -16.02
C ALA A 219 10.10 -5.76 -15.46
N VAL A 220 10.78 -5.16 -14.48
CA VAL A 220 10.41 -3.85 -13.91
C VAL A 220 10.50 -2.74 -14.97
N TYR A 221 11.50 -2.80 -15.85
CA TYR A 221 11.63 -1.84 -16.96
C TYR A 221 10.50 -1.97 -17.98
N GLU A 222 10.03 -3.18 -18.26
CA GLU A 222 8.86 -3.40 -19.12
C GLU A 222 7.55 -2.91 -18.47
N GLU A 223 7.45 -2.98 -17.15
CA GLU A 223 6.32 -2.36 -16.43
C GLU A 223 6.35 -0.85 -16.52
N PHE A 224 7.53 -0.25 -16.39
CA PHE A 224 7.73 1.18 -16.60
C PHE A 224 7.29 1.57 -18.02
N ASN A 225 7.74 0.84 -19.06
CA ASN A 225 7.35 1.11 -20.44
C ASN A 225 5.83 1.04 -20.65
N ARG A 226 5.18 0.02 -20.08
CA ARG A 226 3.69 -0.10 -20.12
C ARG A 226 3.00 1.09 -19.46
N GLY A 227 3.58 1.62 -18.38
CA GLY A 227 3.10 2.85 -17.74
C GLY A 227 3.19 4.06 -18.67
N GLN A 228 4.28 4.17 -19.44
CA GLN A 228 4.46 5.27 -20.41
C GLN A 228 3.45 5.24 -21.58
N ASP A 229 2.86 4.08 -21.86
CA ASP A 229 1.79 3.94 -22.85
C ASP A 229 0.39 4.24 -22.29
N ASN A 230 0.29 4.54 -20.99
CA ASN A 230 -0.97 4.82 -20.30
C ASN A 230 -1.16 6.33 -20.08
N ASP A 231 -2.06 6.95 -20.84
CA ASP A 231 -2.33 8.38 -20.74
C ASP A 231 -2.79 8.82 -19.34
N ALA A 232 -3.59 7.97 -18.64
CA ALA A 232 -4.07 8.30 -17.31
C ALA A 232 -2.94 8.30 -16.27
N TRP A 233 -1.92 7.44 -16.43
CA TRP A 233 -0.74 7.46 -15.56
C TRP A 233 0.09 8.72 -15.79
N LYS A 234 0.37 9.05 -17.05
CA LYS A 234 1.09 10.28 -17.39
C LYS A 234 0.37 11.53 -16.87
N ALA A 235 -0.95 11.58 -17.03
CA ALA A 235 -1.75 12.70 -16.53
C ALA A 235 -1.74 12.77 -15.00
N ASN A 236 -1.79 11.63 -14.31
CA ASN A 236 -1.66 11.56 -12.85
C ASN A 236 -0.27 12.03 -12.38
N ASP A 237 0.80 11.59 -13.02
CA ASP A 237 2.16 11.99 -12.67
C ASP A 237 2.36 13.50 -12.83
N GLU A 238 1.88 14.09 -13.91
CA GLU A 238 1.91 15.54 -14.13
C GLU A 238 1.05 16.31 -13.10
N MET A 239 -0.12 15.77 -12.76
CA MET A 239 -0.98 16.34 -11.73
C MET A 239 -0.32 16.29 -10.35
N MET A 240 0.24 15.14 -9.97
CA MET A 240 0.92 14.97 -8.69
C MET A 240 2.17 15.85 -8.60
N ALA A 241 2.96 15.95 -9.67
CA ALA A 241 4.11 16.85 -9.74
C ALA A 241 3.72 18.32 -9.60
N ALA A 242 2.55 18.72 -10.12
CA ALA A 242 2.05 20.09 -9.98
C ALA A 242 1.50 20.37 -8.56
N LEU A 243 0.86 19.39 -7.93
CA LEU A 243 0.33 19.50 -6.56
C LEU A 243 1.45 19.44 -5.51
N PHE A 244 2.49 18.64 -5.74
CA PHE A 244 3.55 18.34 -4.79
C PHE A 244 4.94 18.62 -5.38
N PRO A 245 5.29 19.90 -5.60
CA PRO A 245 6.57 20.27 -6.21
C PRO A 245 7.80 19.95 -5.37
N THR A 246 7.65 19.69 -4.06
CA THR A 246 8.78 19.37 -3.16
C THR A 246 8.62 18.05 -2.42
N HIS A 247 7.39 17.62 -2.19
CA HIS A 247 7.10 16.38 -1.47
C HIS A 247 7.27 15.15 -2.38
N PRO A 248 7.73 14.00 -1.85
CA PRO A 248 7.88 12.76 -2.62
C PRO A 248 6.64 12.30 -3.39
N TYR A 249 5.42 12.62 -2.93
CA TYR A 249 4.18 12.28 -3.65
C TYR A 249 4.13 12.80 -5.09
N GLY A 250 4.82 13.90 -5.39
CA GLY A 250 4.91 14.42 -6.75
C GLY A 250 6.31 14.29 -7.37
N GLN A 251 7.31 13.92 -6.57
CA GLN A 251 8.71 13.91 -7.02
C GLN A 251 9.29 12.50 -7.18
N GLN A 252 8.66 11.49 -6.58
CA GLN A 252 9.14 10.12 -6.58
C GLN A 252 8.01 9.17 -6.99
N SER A 253 7.94 8.87 -8.30
CA SER A 253 7.03 7.84 -8.81
C SER A 253 7.42 6.48 -8.22
N THR A 254 6.42 5.69 -7.82
CA THR A 254 6.63 4.35 -7.24
C THR A 254 7.39 3.42 -8.19
N ILE A 255 7.14 3.52 -9.50
CA ILE A 255 7.89 2.76 -10.52
C ILE A 255 9.29 3.33 -10.78
N GLY A 256 9.58 4.55 -10.33
CA GLY A 256 10.84 5.24 -10.58
C GLY A 256 10.93 5.91 -11.96
N THR A 257 12.16 6.25 -12.35
CA THR A 257 12.45 6.86 -13.64
C THR A 257 13.25 5.93 -14.53
N SER A 258 13.17 6.12 -15.86
CA SER A 258 13.99 5.37 -16.82
C SER A 258 15.49 5.48 -16.54
N GLU A 259 15.96 6.63 -16.08
CA GLU A 259 17.37 6.85 -15.75
C GLU A 259 17.81 6.01 -14.56
N HIS A 260 17.01 6.03 -13.47
CA HIS A 260 17.30 5.28 -12.25
C HIS A 260 17.20 3.77 -12.48
N LEU A 261 16.20 3.30 -13.23
CA LEU A 261 16.06 1.89 -13.57
C LEU A 261 17.20 1.37 -14.47
N LYS A 262 17.80 2.22 -15.30
CA LYS A 262 18.99 1.87 -16.10
C LYS A 262 20.28 1.85 -15.28
N ASN A 263 20.29 2.42 -14.08
CA ASN A 263 21.44 2.53 -13.20
C ASN A 263 21.13 2.05 -11.79
N PRO A 264 20.60 0.82 -11.62
CA PRO A 264 20.21 0.30 -10.31
C PRO A 264 21.45 0.07 -9.43
N SER A 265 21.22 0.07 -8.11
CA SER A 265 22.22 -0.25 -7.10
C SER A 265 21.74 -1.39 -6.23
N MET A 266 22.40 -2.54 -6.30
CA MET A 266 22.12 -3.68 -5.42
C MET A 266 22.45 -3.34 -3.96
N VAL A 267 23.48 -2.53 -3.73
CA VAL A 267 23.85 -2.05 -2.40
C VAL A 267 22.73 -1.18 -1.81
N SER A 268 22.14 -0.27 -2.60
CA SER A 268 21.04 0.56 -2.11
C SER A 268 19.80 -0.26 -1.76
N ILE A 269 19.49 -1.30 -2.53
CA ILE A 269 18.36 -2.22 -2.24
C ILE A 269 18.60 -3.00 -0.96
N ASN A 270 19.79 -3.57 -0.76
CA ASN A 270 20.15 -4.25 0.49
C ASN A 270 20.05 -3.30 1.68
N ASN A 271 20.59 -2.08 1.57
CA ASN A 271 20.52 -1.07 2.64
C ASN A 271 19.07 -0.69 2.97
N TYR A 272 18.20 -0.60 1.97
CA TYR A 272 16.77 -0.32 2.16
C TYR A 272 16.07 -1.47 2.88
N PHE A 273 16.33 -2.72 2.48
CA PHE A 273 15.81 -3.90 3.15
C PHE A 273 16.29 -3.96 4.61
N ASP A 274 17.60 -3.85 4.85
CA ASP A 274 18.19 -3.92 6.19
C ASP A 274 17.69 -2.85 7.14
N LYS A 275 17.28 -1.70 6.60
CA LYS A 275 16.76 -0.58 7.36
C LYS A 275 15.27 -0.70 7.68
N TYR A 276 14.45 -1.11 6.70
CA TYR A 276 12.99 -0.99 6.81
C TYR A 276 12.27 -2.33 6.98
N TYR A 277 12.85 -3.47 6.54
CA TYR A 277 12.23 -4.79 6.65
C TYR A 277 12.62 -5.45 7.97
N VAL A 278 12.21 -4.81 9.05
CA VAL A 278 12.49 -5.23 10.43
C VAL A 278 11.19 -5.35 11.21
N PRO A 279 11.08 -6.25 12.19
CA PRO A 279 9.80 -6.61 12.82
C PRO A 279 9.04 -5.42 13.40
N ASN A 280 9.71 -4.47 14.02
CA ASN A 280 9.08 -3.27 14.60
C ASN A 280 8.63 -2.22 13.56
N ASN A 281 8.93 -2.44 12.29
CA ASN A 281 8.44 -1.64 11.15
C ASN A 281 7.49 -2.44 10.24
N MET A 282 7.10 -3.64 10.66
CA MET A 282 6.24 -4.57 9.93
C MET A 282 5.05 -4.98 10.78
N ALA A 283 4.06 -5.58 10.14
CA ALA A 283 3.01 -6.29 10.83
C ALA A 283 2.70 -7.62 10.12
N VAL A 284 2.05 -8.53 10.83
CA VAL A 284 1.39 -9.72 10.30
C VAL A 284 -0.10 -9.58 10.55
N VAL A 285 -0.91 -9.66 9.51
CA VAL A 285 -2.38 -9.57 9.59
C VAL A 285 -2.95 -10.89 9.10
N LEU A 286 -3.72 -11.58 9.95
CA LEU A 286 -4.34 -12.87 9.64
C LEU A 286 -5.84 -12.79 9.92
N ILE A 287 -6.64 -13.06 8.87
CA ILE A 287 -8.10 -12.99 8.92
C ILE A 287 -8.66 -14.30 8.38
N GLY A 288 -9.44 -15.03 9.17
CA GLY A 288 -10.04 -16.27 8.72
C GLY A 288 -10.18 -17.35 9.80
N ASP A 289 -10.08 -18.61 9.39
CA ASP A 289 -10.21 -19.75 10.31
C ASP A 289 -8.92 -19.95 11.12
N ILE A 290 -8.80 -19.13 12.16
CA ILE A 290 -7.67 -19.13 13.11
C ILE A 290 -8.14 -19.40 14.52
N GLU A 291 -7.23 -19.87 15.38
CA GLU A 291 -7.38 -19.90 16.84
C GLU A 291 -6.36 -18.92 17.43
N PHE A 292 -6.81 -17.87 18.09
CA PHE A 292 -5.98 -16.76 18.55
C PHE A 292 -4.70 -17.22 19.26
N ASP A 293 -4.85 -18.02 20.32
CA ASP A 293 -3.75 -18.40 21.20
C ASP A 293 -2.71 -19.30 20.50
N LYS A 294 -3.13 -20.21 19.62
CA LYS A 294 -2.25 -21.02 18.80
C LYS A 294 -1.58 -20.21 17.70
N THR A 295 -2.35 -19.30 17.10
CA THR A 295 -1.85 -18.48 16.00
C THR A 295 -0.77 -17.52 16.48
N ILE A 296 -1.01 -16.78 17.58
CA ILE A 296 0.00 -15.86 18.10
C ILE A 296 1.29 -16.59 18.53
N GLN A 297 1.16 -17.74 19.20
CA GLN A 297 2.31 -18.57 19.56
C GLN A 297 3.12 -18.97 18.30
N LYS A 298 2.44 -19.39 17.22
CA LYS A 298 3.13 -19.79 15.99
C LYS A 298 3.85 -18.62 15.31
N ILE A 299 3.23 -17.43 15.29
CA ILE A 299 3.88 -16.23 14.75
C ILE A 299 5.08 -15.84 15.59
N ASP A 300 5.00 -15.94 16.91
CA ASP A 300 6.14 -15.67 17.79
C ASP A 300 7.28 -16.68 17.60
N GLU A 301 6.99 -17.99 17.50
CA GLU A 301 7.97 -19.04 17.21
C GLU A 301 8.73 -18.83 15.89
N THR A 302 8.17 -18.07 14.95
CA THR A 302 8.73 -17.82 13.61
C THR A 302 9.23 -16.38 13.46
N PHE A 303 8.33 -15.43 13.35
CA PHE A 303 8.67 -14.01 13.17
C PHE A 303 9.26 -13.37 14.42
N GLY A 304 8.98 -13.89 15.62
CA GLY A 304 9.58 -13.42 16.86
C GLY A 304 11.10 -13.58 16.92
N LYS A 305 11.69 -14.40 16.03
CA LYS A 305 13.15 -14.57 15.87
C LYS A 305 13.81 -13.49 15.04
N LEU A 306 13.03 -12.66 14.32
CA LEU A 306 13.58 -11.54 13.58
C LEU A 306 14.14 -10.50 14.55
N GLU A 307 15.29 -9.95 14.21
CA GLU A 307 16.00 -9.02 15.08
C GLU A 307 15.36 -7.62 15.05
N PHE A 308 15.06 -7.07 16.23
CA PHE A 308 14.66 -5.67 16.37
C PHE A 308 15.80 -4.74 15.92
N LYS A 309 15.47 -3.72 15.12
CA LYS A 309 16.39 -2.63 14.79
C LYS A 309 15.67 -1.31 14.92
N GLU A 310 16.33 -0.31 15.44
CA GLU A 310 15.78 1.05 15.48
C GLU A 310 15.62 1.58 14.05
N VAL A 311 14.41 2.04 13.72
CA VAL A 311 14.09 2.60 12.39
C VAL A 311 13.85 4.09 12.51
N GLU A 312 14.72 4.86 11.90
CA GLU A 312 14.53 6.29 11.74
C GLU A 312 13.90 6.57 10.37
N HIS A 313 12.65 7.04 10.37
CA HIS A 313 11.98 7.50 9.16
C HIS A 313 12.43 8.91 8.81
N PRO A 314 12.75 9.21 7.55
CA PRO A 314 13.12 10.55 7.14
C PRO A 314 11.94 11.51 7.34
N VAL A 315 12.26 12.73 7.80
CA VAL A 315 11.26 13.81 7.82
C VAL A 315 11.07 14.31 6.39
N LEU A 316 9.87 14.15 5.87
CA LEU A 316 9.55 14.57 4.51
C LEU A 316 9.35 16.09 4.44
N PRO A 317 9.70 16.74 3.31
CA PRO A 317 9.53 18.18 3.15
C PRO A 317 8.04 18.55 3.15
N LYS A 318 7.71 19.68 3.78
CA LYS A 318 6.35 20.22 3.71
C LYS A 318 6.18 21.06 2.46
N GLU A 319 4.97 21.00 1.90
CA GLU A 319 4.59 21.82 0.77
C GLU A 319 4.15 23.21 1.20
N GLU A 320 4.63 24.22 0.49
CA GLU A 320 4.10 25.58 0.61
C GLU A 320 2.70 25.67 -0.05
N PRO A 321 1.86 26.63 0.35
CA PRO A 321 0.58 26.87 -0.31
C PRO A 321 0.75 27.07 -1.82
N LEU A 322 -0.15 26.47 -2.61
CA LEU A 322 -0.13 26.65 -4.06
C LEU A 322 -0.40 28.10 -4.43
N ASN A 323 0.43 28.66 -5.30
CA ASN A 323 0.32 30.02 -5.77
C ASN A 323 -0.42 30.08 -7.12
N GLY A 324 -1.76 30.03 -7.08
CA GLY A 324 -2.61 30.06 -8.26
C GLY A 324 -2.85 28.70 -8.91
N ILE A 325 -3.40 28.72 -10.11
CA ILE A 325 -3.76 27.53 -10.88
C ILE A 325 -2.57 27.10 -11.74
N SER A 326 -2.21 25.83 -11.65
CA SER A 326 -1.23 25.20 -12.54
C SER A 326 -1.95 24.36 -13.58
N VAL A 327 -1.73 24.63 -14.87
CA VAL A 327 -2.33 23.88 -15.98
C VAL A 327 -1.27 22.96 -16.57
N ARG A 328 -1.65 21.72 -16.83
CA ARG A 328 -0.83 20.70 -17.52
C ARG A 328 -1.63 20.11 -18.66
N GLU A 329 -0.97 19.85 -19.77
CA GLU A 329 -1.54 19.14 -20.92
C GLU A 329 -0.76 17.86 -21.15
N VAL A 330 -1.47 16.74 -21.27
CA VAL A 330 -0.92 15.43 -21.61
C VAL A 330 -1.56 14.96 -22.90
N LEU A 331 -0.75 14.74 -23.93
CA LEU A 331 -1.21 14.25 -25.22
C LEU A 331 -1.18 12.72 -25.24
N GLY A 332 -2.25 12.13 -25.74
CA GLY A 332 -2.38 10.68 -25.89
C GLY A 332 -3.44 10.29 -26.92
N PRO A 333 -3.53 9.01 -27.27
CA PRO A 333 -4.47 8.51 -28.28
C PRO A 333 -5.91 8.31 -27.76
N LYS A 334 -6.16 8.46 -26.45
CA LYS A 334 -7.47 8.24 -25.85
C LYS A 334 -8.36 9.49 -25.95
N ASN A 335 -9.64 9.31 -25.55
CA ASN A 335 -10.59 10.40 -25.51
C ASN A 335 -10.12 11.53 -24.58
N GLU A 336 -10.39 12.74 -24.96
CA GLU A 336 -10.13 13.93 -24.16
C GLU A 336 -10.86 13.83 -22.81
N ASN A 337 -10.21 14.32 -21.77
CA ASN A 337 -10.81 14.48 -20.44
C ASN A 337 -10.14 15.66 -19.73
N VAL A 338 -10.81 16.20 -18.73
CA VAL A 338 -10.27 17.23 -17.85
C VAL A 338 -10.34 16.76 -16.41
N SER A 339 -9.24 16.97 -15.67
CA SER A 339 -9.17 16.74 -14.23
C SER A 339 -8.82 18.04 -13.52
N ILE A 340 -9.52 18.31 -12.40
CA ILE A 340 -9.25 19.43 -11.51
C ILE A 340 -8.88 18.83 -10.17
N ALA A 341 -7.73 19.19 -9.63
CA ALA A 341 -7.24 18.60 -8.39
C ALA A 341 -6.92 19.66 -7.33
N PHE A 342 -7.27 19.36 -6.10
CA PHE A 342 -7.04 20.20 -4.93
C PHE A 342 -6.24 19.41 -3.89
N ARG A 343 -5.13 20.00 -3.41
CA ARG A 343 -4.37 19.44 -2.30
C ARG A 343 -5.09 19.74 -0.99
N THR A 344 -5.20 18.72 -0.13
CA THR A 344 -5.88 18.77 1.18
C THR A 344 -4.95 18.23 2.27
N GLY A 345 -5.39 18.28 3.51
CA GLY A 345 -4.75 17.56 4.60
C GLY A 345 -4.84 16.05 4.44
N GLY A 346 -3.94 15.32 5.09
CA GLY A 346 -3.85 13.86 5.04
C GLY A 346 -4.79 13.15 6.02
N ILE A 347 -4.59 11.83 6.14
CA ILE A 347 -5.33 10.94 7.04
C ILE A 347 -5.29 11.46 8.49
N GLY A 348 -6.42 11.39 9.18
CA GLY A 348 -6.58 11.80 10.58
C GLY A 348 -6.75 13.31 10.77
N THR A 349 -6.70 14.12 9.71
CA THR A 349 -7.01 15.55 9.77
C THR A 349 -8.52 15.80 9.67
N ASP A 350 -8.96 17.03 10.00
CA ASP A 350 -10.36 17.39 9.80
C ASP A 350 -10.72 17.49 8.30
N ASP A 351 -9.74 17.80 7.44
CA ASP A 351 -9.93 17.80 5.98
C ASP A 351 -10.43 16.45 5.46
N GLU A 352 -9.88 15.33 5.96
CA GLU A 352 -10.32 13.99 5.55
C GLU A 352 -11.84 13.82 5.70
N LYS A 353 -12.40 14.24 6.84
CA LYS A 353 -13.84 14.14 7.11
C LYS A 353 -14.67 15.06 6.24
N TYR A 354 -14.24 16.33 6.13
CA TYR A 354 -14.98 17.33 5.35
C TYR A 354 -14.93 17.03 3.86
N ILE A 355 -13.76 16.67 3.32
CA ILE A 355 -13.59 16.34 1.91
C ILE A 355 -14.34 15.05 1.55
N THR A 356 -14.37 14.05 2.43
CA THR A 356 -15.21 12.86 2.23
C THR A 356 -16.69 13.21 2.15
N LEU A 357 -17.18 14.09 3.02
CA LEU A 357 -18.57 14.55 2.96
C LEU A 357 -18.86 15.38 1.70
N ILE A 358 -17.95 16.28 1.32
CA ILE A 358 -18.04 17.07 0.09
C ILE A 358 -18.12 16.15 -1.13
N ASP A 359 -17.26 15.14 -1.19
CA ASP A 359 -17.27 14.15 -2.27
C ASP A 359 -18.64 13.43 -2.36
N MET A 360 -19.16 12.95 -1.23
CA MET A 360 -20.48 12.30 -1.18
C MET A 360 -21.63 13.23 -1.63
N ILE A 361 -21.53 14.54 -1.38
CA ILE A 361 -22.50 15.51 -1.86
C ILE A 361 -22.33 15.77 -3.37
N LEU A 362 -21.09 15.77 -3.87
CA LEU A 362 -20.80 16.03 -5.28
C LEU A 362 -21.09 14.82 -6.16
N ALA A 363 -20.59 13.64 -5.79
CA ALA A 363 -20.67 12.43 -6.62
C ALA A 363 -20.74 11.18 -5.74
N ASN A 364 -21.89 10.51 -5.72
CA ASN A 364 -22.08 9.25 -5.00
C ASN A 364 -22.70 8.15 -5.90
N SER A 365 -22.60 8.34 -7.20
CA SER A 365 -23.12 7.46 -8.25
C SER A 365 -24.66 7.36 -8.32
N SER A 366 -25.38 8.19 -7.56
CA SER A 366 -26.86 8.13 -7.50
C SER A 366 -27.53 9.49 -7.41
N ALA A 367 -27.17 10.30 -6.43
CA ALA A 367 -27.87 11.53 -6.06
C ALA A 367 -26.94 12.71 -5.76
N GLY A 368 -25.66 12.59 -6.07
CA GLY A 368 -24.72 13.71 -5.95
C GLY A 368 -25.04 14.82 -6.94
N LEU A 369 -24.56 16.02 -6.67
CA LEU A 369 -24.81 17.19 -7.53
C LEU A 369 -24.33 16.97 -8.96
N MET A 370 -23.17 16.35 -9.17
CA MET A 370 -22.66 15.97 -10.50
C MET A 370 -23.53 14.87 -11.12
N ASP A 371 -23.97 13.88 -10.33
CA ASP A 371 -24.82 12.80 -10.81
C ASP A 371 -26.15 13.33 -11.34
N LEU A 372 -26.85 14.17 -10.53
CA LEU A 372 -28.18 14.69 -10.87
C LEU A 372 -28.14 15.79 -11.92
N ASN A 373 -27.16 16.69 -11.84
CA ASN A 373 -27.13 17.88 -12.64
C ASN A 373 -26.35 17.77 -13.94
N LEU A 374 -25.35 16.88 -13.99
CA LEU A 374 -24.48 16.70 -15.15
C LEU A 374 -24.73 15.36 -15.84
N ASN A 375 -24.56 14.25 -15.13
CA ASN A 375 -24.62 12.91 -15.71
C ASN A 375 -26.04 12.53 -16.14
N GLN A 376 -27.03 12.63 -15.25
CA GLN A 376 -28.42 12.27 -15.56
C GLN A 376 -29.05 13.21 -16.61
N LYS A 377 -28.66 14.50 -16.60
CA LYS A 377 -29.10 15.44 -17.62
C LYS A 377 -28.29 15.35 -18.92
N GLN A 378 -27.33 14.47 -18.97
CA GLN A 378 -26.43 14.27 -20.12
C GLN A 378 -25.80 15.63 -20.60
N LEU A 379 -25.41 16.49 -19.66
CA LEU A 379 -24.67 17.71 -19.97
C LEU A 379 -23.19 17.46 -20.26
N VAL A 380 -22.66 16.35 -19.79
CA VAL A 380 -21.32 15.80 -20.08
C VAL A 380 -21.46 14.32 -20.40
N GLN A 381 -20.41 13.67 -20.89
CA GLN A 381 -20.40 12.22 -21.02
C GLN A 381 -20.28 11.57 -19.64
N ASN A 382 -19.42 12.09 -18.78
CA ASN A 382 -19.27 11.70 -17.37
C ASN A 382 -18.65 12.84 -16.58
N ALA A 383 -19.06 12.99 -15.31
CA ALA A 383 -18.38 13.82 -14.32
C ALA A 383 -18.43 13.13 -12.98
N THR A 384 -17.32 13.16 -12.26
CA THR A 384 -17.18 12.52 -10.94
C THR A 384 -16.25 13.31 -10.04
N SER A 385 -16.36 13.08 -8.74
CA SER A 385 -15.44 13.53 -7.70
C SER A 385 -14.84 12.30 -7.00
N SER A 386 -13.61 12.39 -6.56
CA SER A 386 -12.94 11.31 -5.83
C SER A 386 -11.86 11.89 -4.92
N PRO A 387 -11.93 11.67 -3.60
CA PRO A 387 -10.86 11.97 -2.69
C PRO A 387 -9.87 10.81 -2.62
N PHE A 388 -8.62 11.15 -2.36
CA PHE A 388 -7.56 10.20 -2.05
C PHE A 388 -6.70 10.76 -0.93
N PHE A 389 -6.53 10.02 0.17
CA PHE A 389 -5.79 10.47 1.34
C PHE A 389 -4.58 9.58 1.59
N GLN A 390 -3.48 10.23 1.94
CA GLN A 390 -2.23 9.63 2.41
C GLN A 390 -1.87 10.27 3.77
N ASN A 391 -0.79 9.84 4.42
CA ASN A 391 -0.50 10.32 5.76
C ASN A 391 -0.28 11.84 5.83
N ASP A 392 0.51 12.41 4.91
CA ASP A 392 0.89 13.82 4.98
C ASP A 392 -0.12 14.75 4.28
N TYR A 393 -0.69 14.31 3.17
CA TYR A 393 -1.61 15.09 2.35
C TYR A 393 -2.69 14.22 1.72
N GLY A 394 -3.79 14.87 1.33
CA GLY A 394 -4.81 14.30 0.47
C GLY A 394 -4.94 15.07 -0.84
N VAL A 395 -5.70 14.51 -1.75
CA VAL A 395 -6.09 15.11 -3.03
C VAL A 395 -7.58 14.89 -3.26
N LEU A 396 -8.32 15.95 -3.55
CA LEU A 396 -9.67 15.86 -4.10
C LEU A 396 -9.59 16.11 -5.61
N THR A 397 -10.04 15.15 -6.41
CA THR A 397 -10.02 15.25 -7.87
C THR A 397 -11.42 15.27 -8.44
N PHE A 398 -11.76 16.24 -9.28
CA PHE A 398 -12.90 16.21 -10.16
C PHE A 398 -12.44 15.75 -11.53
N SER A 399 -13.11 14.78 -12.13
CA SER A 399 -12.80 14.27 -13.46
C SER A 399 -14.02 14.36 -14.36
N GLY A 400 -13.83 14.90 -15.56
CA GLY A 400 -14.89 15.10 -16.53
C GLY A 400 -14.52 14.65 -17.94
N ILE A 401 -15.45 13.97 -18.61
CA ILE A 401 -15.33 13.55 -20.01
C ILE A 401 -16.33 14.33 -20.84
N PRO A 402 -15.89 15.07 -21.89
CA PRO A 402 -16.77 15.85 -22.75
C PRO A 402 -17.62 14.95 -23.64
N LYS A 403 -18.76 15.49 -24.09
CA LYS A 403 -19.49 14.96 -25.24
C LYS A 403 -18.81 15.37 -26.54
N ALA A 404 -19.26 14.79 -27.66
CA ALA A 404 -18.83 15.24 -28.97
C ALA A 404 -19.09 16.76 -29.12
N ASP A 405 -18.12 17.48 -29.66
CA ASP A 405 -18.14 18.92 -29.89
C ASP A 405 -18.23 19.80 -28.60
N GLN A 406 -17.98 19.24 -27.43
CA GLN A 406 -17.91 19.98 -26.17
C GLN A 406 -16.44 20.24 -25.77
N SER A 407 -16.10 21.45 -25.38
CA SER A 407 -14.75 21.80 -24.95
C SER A 407 -14.46 21.32 -23.52
N LEU A 408 -13.19 21.08 -23.22
CA LEU A 408 -12.73 20.73 -21.87
C LEU A 408 -13.01 21.86 -20.86
N ASP A 409 -12.94 23.13 -21.29
CA ASP A 409 -13.27 24.29 -20.46
C ASP A 409 -14.74 24.31 -20.06
N GLU A 410 -15.67 23.99 -20.97
CA GLU A 410 -17.09 23.87 -20.63
C GLU A 410 -17.34 22.76 -19.59
N VAL A 411 -16.69 21.62 -19.74
CA VAL A 411 -16.81 20.51 -18.75
C VAL A 411 -16.24 20.93 -17.40
N LYS A 412 -15.07 21.57 -17.38
CA LYS A 412 -14.44 22.13 -16.18
C LYS A 412 -15.39 23.10 -15.46
N ASP A 413 -15.95 24.07 -16.19
CA ASP A 413 -16.83 25.09 -15.62
C ASP A 413 -18.12 24.48 -15.06
N LEU A 414 -18.72 23.51 -15.76
CA LEU A 414 -19.87 22.76 -15.28
C LEU A 414 -19.59 21.99 -13.95
N MET A 415 -18.42 21.39 -13.80
CA MET A 415 -18.04 20.71 -12.56
C MET A 415 -17.81 21.70 -11.41
N LEU A 416 -17.11 22.81 -11.67
CA LEU A 416 -16.88 23.86 -10.68
C LEU A 416 -18.18 24.52 -10.22
N GLU A 417 -19.15 24.74 -11.13
CA GLU A 417 -20.48 25.23 -10.79
C GLU A 417 -21.23 24.31 -9.81
N GLN A 418 -20.98 22.99 -9.84
CA GLN A 418 -21.58 22.10 -8.84
C GLN A 418 -20.91 22.24 -7.46
N ALA A 419 -19.60 22.45 -7.43
CA ALA A 419 -18.88 22.68 -6.18
C ALA A 419 -19.29 24.01 -5.51
N GLU A 420 -19.60 25.05 -6.28
CA GLU A 420 -20.09 26.34 -5.76
C GLU A 420 -21.48 26.26 -5.10
N LYS A 421 -22.21 25.14 -5.25
CA LYS A 421 -23.55 24.95 -4.66
C LYS A 421 -23.50 24.34 -3.25
N ILE A 422 -22.33 23.94 -2.78
CA ILE A 422 -22.10 23.44 -1.41
C ILE A 422 -21.87 24.61 -0.47
#